data_5a14677841a9b3cdb4c254286d07e049
#
_entry.id   5a14677841a9b3cdb4c254286d07e049
#
_cell.length_a   1.000
_cell.length_b   1.000
_cell.length_c   1.000
_cell.angle_alpha   90.00
_cell.angle_beta   90.00
_cell.angle_gamma   90.00
#
_symmetry.space_group_name_H-M   'P 1'
#
loop_
_entity.id
_entity.type
_entity.pdbx_description
1 polymer ?
#
loop_
_entity_poly.entity_id
_entity_poly.type
_entity_poly.pdbx_seq_one_letter_code
_entity_poly.pdbx_strand_id
1 'polypeptide(L)'
;MISILIPTKNEEQDLPGCLESVRWSDDIHVDDSCSTDATATVASGAGAKLFVRPQGSGTELFNGNEAEHKNWSLTNLQFKYDWVLHLDADERVTPELRASIEAAVRNPGDKVAFRIRRRDFWGDRWLKHAQLSSYYLRLFRPDKMRYERLINPVPIPDGQVGELTGYLDHYPFSKGVTAWWTRHNHYSSFEARQILRNRSVNQHFDLSKVFFGKDHNQRRFHQKELFYRMPLRPLIKFLFLYVYKRGVLDGSAGFRYAMLQAFYEYMIVLKTRELSEKTPVPAALRYPASQPTTASFENLHASPRTND
;
A
#
# COMPACT_ATOMS: atom_id res chain seq x y z
N MET A 1 -19.23 -14.45 -1.05
CA MET A 1 -18.20 -14.57 0.00
C MET A 1 -16.86 -14.21 -0.61
N ILE A 2 -15.91 -13.74 0.19
CA ILE A 2 -14.56 -13.33 -0.20
C ILE A 2 -13.56 -13.78 0.85
N SER A 3 -12.29 -13.94 0.48
CA SER A 3 -11.19 -14.11 1.42
C SER A 3 -10.68 -12.74 1.91
N ILE A 4 -10.20 -12.69 3.14
CA ILE A 4 -9.62 -11.48 3.75
C ILE A 4 -8.14 -11.73 3.96
N LEU A 5 -7.30 -10.76 3.59
CA LEU A 5 -5.85 -10.79 3.82
C LEU A 5 -5.44 -9.60 4.68
N ILE A 6 -4.85 -9.86 5.84
CA ILE A 6 -4.41 -8.84 6.79
C ILE A 6 -2.92 -9.05 7.09
N PRO A 7 -2.00 -8.28 6.47
CA PRO A 7 -0.60 -8.29 6.85
C PRO A 7 -0.43 -7.60 8.21
N THR A 8 0.39 -8.19 9.08
CA THR A 8 0.60 -7.69 10.44
C THR A 8 2.07 -7.63 10.82
N LYS A 9 2.40 -6.66 11.67
CA LYS A 9 3.63 -6.60 12.47
C LYS A 9 3.40 -5.72 13.69
N ASN A 10 3.28 -6.36 14.86
CA ASN A 10 2.99 -5.70 16.14
C ASN A 10 1.69 -4.89 16.07
N GLU A 11 0.57 -5.60 15.82
CA GLU A 11 -0.76 -5.03 15.61
C GLU A 11 -1.78 -5.45 16.69
N GLU A 12 -1.32 -5.89 17.89
CA GLU A 12 -2.18 -6.35 18.98
C GLU A 12 -3.30 -5.36 19.35
N GLN A 13 -3.02 -4.05 19.23
CA GLN A 13 -3.97 -2.99 19.56
C GLN A 13 -5.04 -2.80 18.47
N ASP A 14 -4.68 -2.93 17.19
CA ASP A 14 -5.56 -2.57 16.08
C ASP A 14 -6.26 -3.78 15.46
N LEU A 15 -5.59 -4.93 15.47
CA LEU A 15 -6.08 -6.15 14.85
C LEU A 15 -7.46 -6.61 15.35
N PRO A 16 -7.81 -6.53 16.67
CA PRO A 16 -9.13 -6.95 17.15
C PRO A 16 -10.29 -6.26 16.43
N GLY A 17 -10.22 -4.94 16.30
CA GLY A 17 -11.26 -4.18 15.61
C GLY A 17 -11.28 -4.43 14.10
N CYS A 18 -10.14 -4.71 13.45
CA CYS A 18 -10.10 -5.12 12.05
C CYS A 18 -10.85 -6.44 11.87
N LEU A 19 -10.50 -7.46 12.65
CA LEU A 19 -11.13 -8.79 12.62
C LEU A 19 -12.63 -8.73 12.87
N GLU A 20 -13.07 -7.94 13.86
CA GLU A 20 -14.50 -7.74 14.14
C GLU A 20 -15.24 -7.17 12.93
N SER A 21 -14.65 -6.21 12.20
CA SER A 21 -15.27 -5.59 11.03
C SER A 21 -15.44 -6.55 9.84
N VAL A 22 -14.71 -7.66 9.82
CA VAL A 22 -14.71 -8.66 8.73
C VAL A 22 -15.15 -10.07 9.17
N ARG A 23 -15.66 -10.25 10.38
CA ARG A 23 -16.11 -11.53 10.92
C ARG A 23 -17.22 -12.24 10.12
N TRP A 24 -17.80 -11.53 9.15
CA TRP A 24 -18.78 -12.07 8.21
C TRP A 24 -18.13 -12.97 7.11
N SER A 25 -16.81 -12.93 6.95
CA SER A 25 -16.05 -13.87 6.12
C SER A 25 -15.61 -15.07 6.96
N ASP A 26 -15.71 -16.26 6.40
CA ASP A 26 -15.21 -17.52 7.00
C ASP A 26 -13.80 -17.88 6.49
N ASP A 27 -13.13 -16.95 5.78
CA ASP A 27 -11.79 -17.13 5.24
C ASP A 27 -10.92 -15.90 5.50
N ILE A 28 -10.41 -15.78 6.72
CA ILE A 28 -9.58 -14.66 7.16
C ILE A 28 -8.14 -15.17 7.34
N HIS A 29 -7.20 -14.54 6.61
CA HIS A 29 -5.77 -14.82 6.67
C HIS A 29 -5.04 -13.66 7.32
N VAL A 30 -4.33 -13.93 8.41
CA VAL A 30 -3.39 -12.99 9.03
C VAL A 30 -1.98 -13.42 8.65
N ASP A 31 -1.30 -12.57 7.89
CA ASP A 31 0.07 -12.76 7.40
C ASP A 31 1.03 -11.99 8.30
N ASP A 32 1.54 -12.67 9.33
CA ASP A 32 2.32 -12.07 10.40
C ASP A 32 3.83 -12.07 10.09
N SER A 33 4.43 -10.90 10.15
CA SER A 33 5.86 -10.69 9.91
C SER A 33 6.68 -10.76 11.21
N CYS A 34 6.58 -11.87 11.93
CA CYS A 34 7.27 -12.10 13.21
C CYS A 34 6.97 -11.02 14.25
N SER A 35 5.71 -10.83 14.58
CA SER A 35 5.30 -9.94 15.68
C SER A 35 5.86 -10.44 17.02
N THR A 36 6.20 -9.50 17.90
CA THR A 36 6.75 -9.77 19.25
C THR A 36 5.75 -9.44 20.37
N ASP A 37 4.59 -8.91 20.00
CA ASP A 37 3.46 -8.62 20.88
C ASP A 37 2.38 -9.73 20.81
N ALA A 38 1.18 -9.48 21.30
CA ALA A 38 0.09 -10.43 21.31
C ALA A 38 -0.64 -10.61 19.95
N THR A 39 -0.13 -10.06 18.83
CA THR A 39 -0.75 -10.13 17.50
C THR A 39 -1.16 -11.56 17.11
N ALA A 40 -0.24 -12.53 17.24
CA ALA A 40 -0.50 -13.92 16.87
C ALA A 40 -1.60 -14.56 17.75
N THR A 41 -1.61 -14.26 19.05
CA THR A 41 -2.63 -14.71 19.99
C THR A 41 -4.01 -14.14 19.64
N VAL A 42 -4.08 -12.85 19.31
CA VAL A 42 -5.31 -12.16 18.87
C VAL A 42 -5.85 -12.80 17.59
N ALA A 43 -4.98 -13.01 16.57
CA ALA A 43 -5.38 -13.63 15.31
C ALA A 43 -5.96 -15.03 15.51
N SER A 44 -5.26 -15.89 16.26
CA SER A 44 -5.68 -17.26 16.53
C SER A 44 -6.97 -17.30 17.36
N GLY A 45 -7.09 -16.44 18.39
CA GLY A 45 -8.28 -16.34 19.23
C GLY A 45 -9.54 -15.92 18.47
N ALA A 46 -9.39 -15.19 17.38
CA ALA A 46 -10.49 -14.80 16.48
C ALA A 46 -10.80 -15.85 15.40
N GLY A 47 -10.10 -17.00 15.38
CA GLY A 47 -10.28 -18.05 14.38
C GLY A 47 -9.71 -17.75 13.01
N ALA A 48 -8.84 -16.75 12.88
CA ALA A 48 -8.15 -16.45 11.64
C ALA A 48 -7.07 -17.49 11.32
N LYS A 49 -6.83 -17.76 10.05
CA LYS A 49 -5.70 -18.56 9.59
C LYS A 49 -4.43 -17.73 9.74
N LEU A 50 -3.64 -18.03 10.74
CA LEU A 50 -2.38 -17.35 11.01
C LEU A 50 -1.25 -17.98 10.20
N PHE A 51 -0.57 -17.18 9.42
CA PHE A 51 0.69 -17.50 8.79
C PHE A 51 1.80 -16.61 9.34
N VAL A 52 2.82 -17.21 9.97
CA VAL A 52 3.98 -16.47 10.49
C VAL A 52 5.14 -16.62 9.50
N ARG A 53 5.63 -15.51 8.98
CA ARG A 53 6.76 -15.51 8.05
C ARG A 53 8.05 -15.90 8.75
N PRO A 54 8.90 -16.71 8.09
CA PRO A 54 10.22 -17.00 8.64
C PRO A 54 11.04 -15.71 8.77
N GLN A 55 11.64 -15.51 9.92
CA GLN A 55 12.52 -14.36 10.16
C GLN A 55 13.73 -14.41 9.21
N GLY A 56 14.08 -13.27 8.59
CA GLY A 56 15.19 -13.18 7.63
C GLY A 56 14.86 -13.75 6.25
N SER A 57 13.59 -14.04 5.95
CA SER A 57 13.15 -14.51 4.62
C SER A 57 13.30 -13.45 3.52
N GLY A 58 13.49 -12.18 3.89
CA GLY A 58 13.51 -11.05 2.96
C GLY A 58 12.14 -10.60 2.49
N THR A 59 11.09 -11.30 2.91
CA THR A 59 9.69 -11.02 2.52
C THR A 59 8.85 -10.45 3.67
N GLU A 60 9.46 -10.17 4.82
CA GLU A 60 8.78 -9.59 5.98
C GLU A 60 8.32 -8.16 5.72
N LEU A 61 7.23 -7.77 6.38
CA LEU A 61 6.73 -6.40 6.35
C LEU A 61 7.81 -5.44 6.91
N PHE A 62 7.97 -4.28 6.28
CA PHE A 62 8.96 -3.25 6.65
C PHE A 62 10.43 -3.62 6.45
N ASN A 63 10.76 -4.69 5.74
CA ASN A 63 12.16 -5.00 5.44
C ASN A 63 12.74 -4.21 4.26
N GLY A 64 11.94 -3.34 3.64
CA GLY A 64 12.36 -2.44 2.55
C GLY A 64 11.89 -2.85 1.16
N ASN A 65 11.13 -3.93 1.03
CA ASN A 65 10.45 -4.32 -0.21
C ASN A 65 8.99 -4.72 0.06
N GLU A 66 8.13 -3.73 0.22
CA GLU A 66 6.71 -3.97 0.50
C GLU A 66 5.96 -4.61 -0.69
N ALA A 67 6.42 -4.38 -1.92
CA ALA A 67 5.82 -5.05 -3.08
C ALA A 67 6.09 -6.55 -3.03
N GLU A 68 7.31 -6.97 -2.71
CA GLU A 68 7.68 -8.37 -2.54
C GLU A 68 6.85 -9.04 -1.45
N HIS A 69 6.71 -8.35 -0.31
CA HIS A 69 5.86 -8.80 0.79
C HIS A 69 4.44 -9.12 0.30
N LYS A 70 3.81 -8.18 -0.41
CA LYS A 70 2.43 -8.34 -0.90
C LYS A 70 2.33 -9.42 -1.98
N ASN A 71 3.23 -9.44 -2.95
CA ASN A 71 3.25 -10.44 -4.02
C ASN A 71 3.43 -11.85 -3.47
N TRP A 72 4.30 -12.01 -2.46
CA TRP A 72 4.51 -13.29 -1.80
C TRP A 72 3.21 -13.81 -1.17
N SER A 73 2.45 -12.96 -0.45
CA SER A 73 1.15 -13.33 0.12
C SER A 73 0.17 -13.82 -0.93
N LEU A 74 0.10 -13.11 -2.09
CA LEU A 74 -0.82 -13.48 -3.17
C LEU A 74 -0.47 -14.81 -3.83
N THR A 75 0.82 -15.18 -3.83
CA THR A 75 1.30 -16.41 -4.48
C THR A 75 1.26 -17.63 -3.56
N ASN A 76 1.51 -17.43 -2.26
CA ASN A 76 1.77 -18.54 -1.34
C ASN A 76 0.62 -18.85 -0.38
N LEU A 77 -0.31 -17.92 -0.15
CA LEU A 77 -1.49 -18.17 0.67
C LEU A 77 -2.61 -18.80 -0.14
N GLN A 78 -3.25 -19.84 0.41
CA GLN A 78 -4.36 -20.53 -0.25
C GLN A 78 -5.69 -19.88 0.16
N PHE A 79 -6.18 -18.98 -0.67
CA PHE A 79 -7.48 -18.34 -0.49
C PHE A 79 -8.62 -19.29 -0.87
N LYS A 80 -9.67 -19.31 -0.05
CA LYS A 80 -10.88 -20.11 -0.31
C LYS A 80 -11.73 -19.54 -1.45
N TYR A 81 -11.68 -18.24 -1.67
CA TYR A 81 -12.53 -17.53 -2.64
C TYR A 81 -11.71 -16.82 -3.70
N ASP A 82 -12.29 -16.62 -4.87
CA ASP A 82 -11.67 -15.94 -6.02
C ASP A 82 -11.36 -14.46 -5.78
N TRP A 83 -12.01 -13.85 -4.79
CA TRP A 83 -11.86 -12.46 -4.45
C TRP A 83 -11.20 -12.29 -3.09
N VAL A 84 -10.19 -11.44 -3.03
CA VAL A 84 -9.45 -11.11 -1.82
C VAL A 84 -9.64 -9.64 -1.49
N LEU A 85 -10.06 -9.35 -0.26
CA LEU A 85 -10.01 -8.02 0.32
C LEU A 85 -8.73 -7.89 1.16
N HIS A 86 -7.83 -7.02 0.72
CA HIS A 86 -6.59 -6.71 1.43
C HIS A 86 -6.82 -5.54 2.39
N LEU A 87 -6.62 -5.76 3.69
CA LEU A 87 -6.81 -4.76 4.74
C LEU A 87 -5.53 -4.56 5.53
N ASP A 88 -5.24 -3.32 5.91
CA ASP A 88 -4.26 -3.05 6.96
C ASP A 88 -4.95 -3.24 8.33
N ALA A 89 -4.20 -3.64 9.38
CA ALA A 89 -4.79 -3.97 10.68
C ALA A 89 -5.50 -2.78 11.36
N ASP A 90 -5.12 -1.56 10.99
CA ASP A 90 -5.73 -0.31 11.45
C ASP A 90 -6.91 0.16 10.56
N GLU A 91 -7.42 -0.72 9.68
CA GLU A 91 -8.58 -0.44 8.82
C GLU A 91 -9.83 -1.20 9.30
N ARG A 92 -11.03 -0.63 9.05
CA ARG A 92 -12.35 -1.19 9.42
C ARG A 92 -13.30 -1.11 8.24
N VAL A 93 -13.94 -2.22 7.91
CA VAL A 93 -14.99 -2.29 6.87
C VAL A 93 -16.32 -1.77 7.44
N THR A 94 -16.90 -0.73 6.81
CA THR A 94 -18.22 -0.26 7.21
C THR A 94 -19.33 -1.19 6.69
N PRO A 95 -20.54 -1.21 7.32
CA PRO A 95 -21.66 -2.01 6.83
C PRO A 95 -22.05 -1.71 5.38
N GLU A 96 -22.00 -0.45 4.96
CA GLU A 96 -22.30 -0.04 3.59
C GLU A 96 -21.26 -0.58 2.60
N LEU A 97 -19.98 -0.55 2.99
CA LEU A 97 -18.90 -1.11 2.17
C LEU A 97 -19.04 -2.62 2.06
N ARG A 98 -19.35 -3.33 3.15
CA ARG A 98 -19.65 -4.77 3.12
C ARG A 98 -20.73 -5.09 2.10
N ALA A 99 -21.87 -4.42 2.17
CA ALA A 99 -22.98 -4.63 1.24
C ALA A 99 -22.57 -4.40 -0.22
N SER A 100 -21.75 -3.36 -0.47
CA SER A 100 -21.19 -3.05 -1.80
C SER A 100 -20.23 -4.14 -2.28
N ILE A 101 -19.36 -4.65 -1.42
CA ILE A 101 -18.47 -5.78 -1.72
C ILE A 101 -19.27 -7.02 -2.12
N GLU A 102 -20.25 -7.39 -1.29
CA GLU A 102 -21.09 -8.57 -1.54
C GLU A 102 -21.86 -8.48 -2.87
N ALA A 103 -22.33 -7.28 -3.22
CA ALA A 103 -23.00 -7.04 -4.51
C ALA A 103 -22.03 -7.14 -5.69
N ALA A 104 -20.84 -6.52 -5.57
CA ALA A 104 -19.85 -6.48 -6.64
C ALA A 104 -19.28 -7.87 -6.95
N VAL A 105 -19.00 -8.70 -5.95
CA VAL A 105 -18.46 -10.06 -6.18
C VAL A 105 -19.50 -11.04 -6.72
N ARG A 106 -20.80 -10.76 -6.52
CA ARG A 106 -21.88 -11.55 -7.15
C ARG A 106 -22.03 -11.25 -8.64
N ASN A 107 -21.84 -9.99 -9.04
CA ASN A 107 -21.96 -9.55 -10.43
C ASN A 107 -20.78 -8.63 -10.80
N PRO A 108 -19.56 -9.16 -10.92
CA PRO A 108 -18.36 -8.35 -11.15
C PRO A 108 -18.26 -7.79 -12.57
N GLY A 109 -19.05 -8.33 -13.52
CA GLY A 109 -18.89 -8.03 -14.94
C GLY A 109 -17.49 -8.38 -15.43
N ASP A 110 -16.84 -7.46 -16.12
CA ASP A 110 -15.47 -7.56 -16.63
C ASP A 110 -14.39 -7.06 -15.67
N LYS A 111 -14.77 -6.75 -14.43
CA LYS A 111 -13.85 -6.19 -13.41
C LYS A 111 -13.01 -7.28 -12.76
N VAL A 112 -11.73 -6.99 -12.59
CA VAL A 112 -10.76 -7.85 -11.87
C VAL A 112 -10.37 -7.25 -10.51
N ALA A 113 -10.70 -5.99 -10.28
CA ALA A 113 -10.39 -5.29 -9.04
C ALA A 113 -11.37 -4.12 -8.81
N PHE A 114 -11.44 -3.66 -7.55
CA PHE A 114 -12.26 -2.52 -7.16
C PHE A 114 -11.49 -1.57 -6.25
N ARG A 115 -11.69 -0.26 -6.48
CA ARG A 115 -11.24 0.81 -5.59
C ARG A 115 -12.28 1.07 -4.52
N ILE A 116 -11.78 1.32 -3.31
CA ILE A 116 -12.58 1.60 -2.12
C ILE A 116 -12.24 3.00 -1.63
N ARG A 117 -13.24 3.75 -1.22
CA ARG A 117 -13.04 5.03 -0.51
C ARG A 117 -12.55 4.77 0.90
N ARG A 118 -11.50 5.50 1.32
CA ARG A 118 -10.97 5.44 2.68
C ARG A 118 -11.20 6.76 3.41
N ARG A 119 -11.52 6.67 4.69
CA ARG A 119 -11.62 7.80 5.61
C ARG A 119 -10.51 7.69 6.64
N ASP A 120 -9.59 8.64 6.68
CA ASP A 120 -8.54 8.69 7.68
C ASP A 120 -9.03 9.46 8.91
N PHE A 121 -8.81 8.89 10.11
CA PHE A 121 -9.23 9.48 11.36
C PHE A 121 -8.04 9.97 12.17
N TRP A 122 -8.21 11.11 12.82
CA TRP A 122 -7.35 11.58 13.92
C TRP A 122 -8.15 11.42 15.22
N GLY A 123 -7.86 10.38 15.99
CA GLY A 123 -8.76 9.97 17.06
C GLY A 123 -10.11 9.58 16.49
N ASP A 124 -11.17 10.23 16.94
CA ASP A 124 -12.54 10.06 16.47
C ASP A 124 -12.94 11.02 15.33
N ARG A 125 -12.04 11.97 14.97
CA ARG A 125 -12.33 12.97 13.95
C ARG A 125 -11.89 12.53 12.55
N TRP A 126 -12.83 12.44 11.62
CA TRP A 126 -12.55 12.22 10.20
C TRP A 126 -11.80 13.41 9.58
N LEU A 127 -10.64 13.16 8.97
CA LEU A 127 -9.85 14.11 8.19
C LEU A 127 -10.45 14.23 6.78
N LYS A 128 -11.60 14.90 6.69
CA LYS A 128 -12.40 14.95 5.45
C LYS A 128 -11.69 15.68 4.32
N HIS A 129 -10.90 16.69 4.64
CA HIS A 129 -10.27 17.59 3.68
C HIS A 129 -8.75 17.36 3.58
N ALA A 130 -8.07 17.22 4.71
CA ALA A 130 -6.61 17.07 4.75
C ALA A 130 -6.10 15.73 4.19
N GLN A 131 -6.96 14.73 4.00
CA GLN A 131 -6.57 13.41 3.50
C GLN A 131 -5.92 13.48 2.11
N LEU A 132 -4.76 12.82 1.94
CA LEU A 132 -4.00 12.84 0.69
C LEU A 132 -4.67 12.07 -0.44
N SER A 133 -5.12 10.87 -0.16
CA SER A 133 -5.79 9.99 -1.13
C SER A 133 -7.03 9.39 -0.48
N SER A 134 -8.13 9.43 -1.19
CA SER A 134 -9.41 8.87 -0.71
C SER A 134 -9.76 7.53 -1.34
N TYR A 135 -9.01 7.08 -2.37
CA TYR A 135 -9.29 5.84 -3.08
C TYR A 135 -8.11 4.90 -3.05
N TYR A 136 -8.36 3.66 -2.67
CA TYR A 136 -7.37 2.59 -2.61
C TYR A 136 -7.91 1.34 -3.30
N LEU A 137 -7.07 0.66 -4.08
CA LEU A 137 -7.40 -0.62 -4.66
C LEU A 137 -7.19 -1.68 -3.59
N ARG A 138 -8.27 -2.27 -3.09
CA ARG A 138 -8.25 -3.18 -1.93
C ARG A 138 -8.97 -4.51 -2.19
N LEU A 139 -9.99 -4.56 -3.06
CA LEU A 139 -10.68 -5.79 -3.45
C LEU A 139 -10.23 -6.20 -4.84
N PHE A 140 -9.77 -7.44 -5.03
CA PHE A 140 -9.24 -7.90 -6.31
C PHE A 140 -9.21 -9.43 -6.41
N ARG A 141 -9.02 -9.92 -7.62
CA ARG A 141 -8.68 -11.31 -7.90
C ARG A 141 -7.17 -11.49 -7.77
N PRO A 142 -6.66 -12.38 -6.90
CA PRO A 142 -5.22 -12.51 -6.64
C PRO A 142 -4.41 -12.93 -7.87
N ASP A 143 -4.98 -13.76 -8.75
CA ASP A 143 -4.39 -14.17 -10.04
C ASP A 143 -4.26 -13.02 -11.07
N LYS A 144 -4.96 -11.91 -10.83
CA LYS A 144 -4.99 -10.70 -11.68
C LYS A 144 -4.36 -9.50 -11.02
N MET A 145 -3.57 -9.70 -9.96
CA MET A 145 -2.99 -8.61 -9.18
C MET A 145 -1.50 -8.84 -8.96
N ARG A 146 -0.69 -7.78 -9.15
CA ARG A 146 0.68 -7.70 -8.70
C ARG A 146 0.96 -6.32 -8.13
N TYR A 147 2.02 -6.22 -7.35
CA TYR A 147 2.49 -4.97 -6.76
C TYR A 147 3.90 -4.63 -7.23
N GLU A 148 4.16 -3.35 -7.43
CA GLU A 148 5.46 -2.81 -7.83
C GLU A 148 5.89 -1.69 -6.87
N ARG A 149 7.19 -1.41 -6.79
CA ARG A 149 7.90 -0.44 -5.94
C ARG A 149 8.23 -0.97 -4.54
N LEU A 150 9.42 -0.56 -4.08
CA LEU A 150 9.95 -0.98 -2.77
C LEU A 150 9.09 -0.46 -1.61
N ILE A 151 8.65 0.78 -1.69
CA ILE A 151 7.84 1.46 -0.67
C ILE A 151 6.57 2.05 -1.30
N ASN A 152 5.49 2.08 -0.53
CA ASN A 152 4.17 2.51 -1.01
C ASN A 152 3.83 1.77 -2.33
N PRO A 153 3.72 0.43 -2.29
CA PRO A 153 3.59 -0.40 -3.47
C PRO A 153 2.38 0.00 -4.29
N VAL A 154 2.58 0.05 -5.60
CA VAL A 154 1.53 0.40 -6.54
C VAL A 154 0.86 -0.89 -7.01
N PRO A 155 -0.45 -1.07 -6.80
CA PRO A 155 -1.18 -2.20 -7.33
C PRO A 155 -1.32 -2.09 -8.85
N ILE A 156 -1.02 -3.16 -9.55
CA ILE A 156 -1.12 -3.29 -11.02
C ILE A 156 -2.12 -4.41 -11.33
N PRO A 157 -3.39 -4.08 -11.52
CA PRO A 157 -4.40 -5.04 -11.94
C PRO A 157 -4.25 -5.39 -13.43
N ASP A 158 -4.40 -6.68 -13.76
CA ASP A 158 -4.46 -7.17 -15.13
C ASP A 158 -5.93 -7.24 -15.58
N GLY A 159 -6.52 -6.08 -15.85
CA GLY A 159 -7.90 -5.94 -16.31
C GLY A 159 -8.59 -4.68 -15.81
N GLN A 160 -9.91 -4.62 -15.98
CA GLN A 160 -10.68 -3.44 -15.63
C GLN A 160 -10.90 -3.31 -14.13
N VAL A 161 -10.94 -2.04 -13.68
CA VAL A 161 -11.11 -1.69 -12.26
C VAL A 161 -12.43 -0.97 -12.07
N GLY A 162 -13.25 -1.46 -11.14
CA GLY A 162 -14.46 -0.80 -10.68
C GLY A 162 -14.25 0.07 -9.44
N GLU A 163 -15.35 0.67 -8.96
CA GLU A 163 -15.39 1.43 -7.70
C GLU A 163 -16.52 0.90 -6.83
N LEU A 164 -16.29 0.83 -5.52
CA LEU A 164 -17.30 0.44 -4.54
C LEU A 164 -17.86 1.67 -3.83
N THR A 165 -19.11 1.55 -3.37
CA THR A 165 -19.72 2.51 -2.45
C THR A 165 -19.41 2.15 -1.00
N GLY A 166 -19.63 3.10 -0.07
CA GLY A 166 -19.23 2.94 1.32
C GLY A 166 -17.78 3.31 1.58
N TYR A 167 -17.34 3.07 2.81
CA TYR A 167 -16.03 3.53 3.27
C TYR A 167 -15.27 2.44 4.01
N LEU A 168 -13.95 2.50 3.87
CA LEU A 168 -12.97 1.83 4.70
C LEU A 168 -12.45 2.87 5.71
N ASP A 169 -12.75 2.68 6.99
CA ASP A 169 -12.27 3.57 8.04
C ASP A 169 -10.86 3.17 8.45
N HIS A 170 -9.97 4.15 8.55
CA HIS A 170 -8.55 3.94 8.81
C HIS A 170 -8.09 4.82 9.98
N TYR A 171 -7.39 4.22 10.92
CA TYR A 171 -6.97 4.82 12.17
C TYR A 171 -5.43 4.91 12.28
N PRO A 172 -4.76 5.72 11.44
CA PRO A 172 -3.29 5.75 11.32
C PRO A 172 -2.58 6.26 12.58
N PHE A 173 -3.33 6.81 13.53
CA PHE A 173 -2.84 7.35 14.79
C PHE A 173 -3.32 6.57 16.03
N SER A 174 -3.90 5.39 15.86
CA SER A 174 -4.38 4.53 16.95
C SER A 174 -3.29 4.24 17.98
N LYS A 175 -2.06 3.97 17.52
CA LYS A 175 -0.88 3.72 18.36
C LYS A 175 -0.14 5.00 18.80
N GLY A 176 -0.76 6.16 18.59
CA GLY A 176 -0.22 7.46 18.95
C GLY A 176 0.81 8.03 17.99
N VAL A 177 1.19 9.28 18.26
CA VAL A 177 2.11 10.06 17.41
C VAL A 177 3.53 9.47 17.41
N THR A 178 3.99 8.89 18.51
CA THR A 178 5.32 8.26 18.58
C THR A 178 5.45 7.10 17.61
N ALA A 179 4.48 6.20 17.57
CA ALA A 179 4.47 5.07 16.64
C ALA A 179 4.40 5.55 15.19
N TRP A 180 3.56 6.56 14.92
CA TRP A 180 3.48 7.20 13.61
C TRP A 180 4.85 7.76 13.20
N TRP A 181 5.53 8.48 14.09
CA TRP A 181 6.84 9.10 13.84
C TRP A 181 7.92 8.05 13.54
N THR A 182 8.00 7.00 14.35
CA THR A 182 8.96 5.90 14.18
C THR A 182 8.79 5.25 12.80
N ARG A 183 7.56 4.91 12.42
CA ARG A 183 7.22 4.35 11.11
C ARG A 183 7.60 5.29 9.96
N HIS A 184 7.26 6.57 10.06
CA HIS A 184 7.56 7.56 9.03
C HIS A 184 9.04 7.93 8.95
N ASN A 185 9.77 7.87 10.07
CA ASN A 185 11.22 7.95 10.05
C ASN A 185 11.84 6.81 9.22
N HIS A 186 11.34 5.59 9.37
CA HIS A 186 11.76 4.46 8.56
C HIS A 186 11.40 4.65 7.08
N TYR A 187 10.16 4.98 6.79
CA TYR A 187 9.68 5.22 5.41
C TYR A 187 10.43 6.35 4.70
N SER A 188 10.78 7.43 5.39
CA SER A 188 11.55 8.52 4.79
C SER A 188 12.93 8.09 4.29
N SER A 189 13.54 7.08 4.94
CA SER A 189 14.83 6.52 4.49
C SER A 189 14.69 5.74 3.18
N PHE A 190 13.60 4.98 3.02
CA PHE A 190 13.33 4.27 1.76
C PHE A 190 12.89 5.21 0.64
N GLU A 191 12.06 6.21 0.93
CA GLU A 191 11.69 7.21 -0.09
C GLU A 191 12.92 7.97 -0.59
N ALA A 192 13.85 8.32 0.31
CA ALA A 192 15.12 8.95 -0.08
C ALA A 192 15.94 8.05 -1.03
N ARG A 193 16.08 6.78 -0.71
CA ARG A 193 16.75 5.79 -1.59
C ARG A 193 16.02 5.63 -2.93
N GLN A 194 14.69 5.59 -2.92
CA GLN A 194 13.90 5.48 -4.14
C GLN A 194 14.07 6.71 -5.04
N ILE A 195 14.12 7.92 -4.47
CA ILE A 195 14.39 9.16 -5.21
C ILE A 195 15.76 9.10 -5.90
N LEU A 196 16.79 8.68 -5.18
CA LEU A 196 18.13 8.56 -5.74
C LEU A 196 18.20 7.47 -6.82
N ARG A 197 17.54 6.33 -6.62
CA ARG A 197 17.43 5.27 -7.62
C ARG A 197 16.74 5.77 -8.89
N ASN A 198 15.62 6.46 -8.77
CA ASN A 198 14.92 7.02 -9.93
C ASN A 198 15.79 7.99 -10.73
N ARG A 199 16.61 8.79 -10.03
CA ARG A 199 17.57 9.71 -10.66
C ARG A 199 18.71 8.98 -11.39
N SER A 200 19.21 7.87 -10.82
CA SER A 200 20.33 7.10 -11.41
C SER A 200 19.93 6.29 -12.64
N VAL A 201 18.68 5.81 -12.72
CA VAL A 201 18.19 4.98 -13.83
C VAL A 201 17.71 5.82 -15.02
N ASN A 202 17.91 7.16 -15.03
CA ASN A 202 17.51 8.05 -16.10
C ASN A 202 16.05 7.86 -16.56
N GLN A 203 15.14 7.58 -15.60
CA GLN A 203 13.73 7.57 -15.93
C GLN A 203 13.34 8.97 -16.40
N HIS A 204 13.11 9.13 -17.71
CA HIS A 204 12.83 10.41 -18.32
C HIS A 204 11.59 11.03 -17.66
N PHE A 205 11.83 12.10 -16.90
CA PHE A 205 10.76 12.95 -16.43
C PHE A 205 10.19 13.69 -17.65
N ASP A 206 8.90 13.58 -17.85
CA ASP A 206 8.19 14.22 -18.92
C ASP A 206 7.09 15.14 -18.34
N LEU A 207 7.29 16.44 -18.48
CA LEU A 207 6.36 17.44 -17.96
C LEU A 207 4.98 17.35 -18.63
N SER A 208 4.91 16.93 -19.90
CA SER A 208 3.64 16.78 -20.60
C SER A 208 2.77 15.67 -19.98
N LYS A 209 3.40 14.61 -19.50
CA LYS A 209 2.71 13.47 -18.85
C LYS A 209 2.19 13.80 -17.46
N VAL A 210 2.66 14.86 -16.81
CA VAL A 210 2.11 15.38 -15.55
C VAL A 210 0.64 15.76 -15.73
N PHE A 211 0.32 16.39 -16.87
CA PHE A 211 -1.01 16.95 -17.15
C PHE A 211 -1.84 16.07 -18.09
N PHE A 212 -1.21 15.49 -19.11
CA PHE A 212 -1.88 14.83 -20.24
C PHE A 212 -1.64 13.32 -20.31
N GLY A 213 -0.96 12.73 -19.35
CA GLY A 213 -0.73 11.27 -19.29
C GLY A 213 -2.07 10.51 -19.25
N LYS A 214 -2.30 9.63 -20.22
CA LYS A 214 -3.53 8.83 -20.33
C LYS A 214 -3.63 7.78 -19.21
N ASP A 215 -2.50 7.19 -18.85
CA ASP A 215 -2.43 6.22 -17.76
C ASP A 215 -2.32 6.94 -16.39
N HIS A 216 -3.21 6.58 -15.47
CA HIS A 216 -3.25 7.16 -14.12
C HIS A 216 -1.94 6.95 -13.35
N ASN A 217 -1.33 5.77 -13.48
CA ASN A 217 -0.09 5.44 -12.77
C ASN A 217 1.09 6.23 -13.33
N GLN A 218 1.21 6.35 -14.66
CA GLN A 218 2.22 7.19 -15.30
C GLN A 218 2.07 8.65 -14.90
N ARG A 219 0.85 9.20 -14.97
CA ARG A 219 0.59 10.58 -14.57
C ARG A 219 0.98 10.83 -13.12
N ARG A 220 0.59 9.93 -12.20
CA ARG A 220 0.95 10.02 -10.77
C ARG A 220 2.46 9.93 -10.55
N PHE A 221 3.16 9.10 -11.30
CA PHE A 221 4.62 9.01 -11.27
C PHE A 221 5.26 10.36 -11.65
N HIS A 222 4.89 10.96 -12.78
CA HIS A 222 5.45 12.23 -13.24
C HIS A 222 5.06 13.41 -12.31
N GLN A 223 3.86 13.41 -11.73
CA GLN A 223 3.47 14.38 -10.69
C GLN A 223 4.36 14.26 -9.44
N LYS A 224 4.65 13.06 -9.00
CA LYS A 224 5.53 12.81 -7.84
C LYS A 224 6.97 13.23 -8.15
N GLU A 225 7.48 12.93 -9.34
CA GLU A 225 8.81 13.36 -9.79
C GLU A 225 8.93 14.89 -9.92
N LEU A 226 7.88 15.56 -10.43
CA LEU A 226 7.83 17.02 -10.43
C LEU A 226 7.92 17.58 -9.01
N PHE A 227 7.11 17.05 -8.11
CA PHE A 227 7.11 17.47 -6.70
C PHE A 227 8.48 17.28 -6.06
N TYR A 228 9.17 16.17 -6.34
CA TYR A 228 10.52 15.91 -5.81
C TYR A 228 11.61 16.87 -6.30
N ARG A 229 11.35 17.61 -7.39
CA ARG A 229 12.27 18.62 -7.95
C ARG A 229 11.97 20.03 -7.43
N MET A 230 10.81 20.23 -6.79
CA MET A 230 10.43 21.56 -6.28
C MET A 230 11.31 21.96 -5.06
N PRO A 231 11.67 23.25 -4.95
CA PRO A 231 12.26 23.80 -3.73
C PRO A 231 11.19 23.87 -2.63
N LEU A 232 11.61 23.96 -1.37
CA LEU A 232 10.72 24.16 -0.21
C LEU A 232 9.56 23.14 -0.12
N ARG A 233 9.79 21.92 -0.56
CA ARG A 233 8.79 20.83 -0.59
C ARG A 233 7.97 20.68 0.70
N PRO A 234 8.55 20.77 1.92
CA PRO A 234 7.80 20.67 3.17
C PRO A 234 6.73 21.76 3.30
N LEU A 235 7.08 23.00 2.94
CA LEU A 235 6.15 24.13 2.97
C LEU A 235 5.04 23.96 1.91
N ILE A 236 5.41 23.58 0.69
CA ILE A 236 4.45 23.28 -0.38
C ILE A 236 3.48 22.18 0.07
N LYS A 237 3.98 21.13 0.72
CA LYS A 237 3.16 20.03 1.26
C LYS A 237 2.16 20.52 2.31
N PHE A 238 2.62 21.35 3.24
CA PHE A 238 1.76 21.97 4.25
C PHE A 238 0.66 22.83 3.60
N LEU A 239 1.04 23.76 2.73
CA LEU A 239 0.08 24.66 2.06
C LEU A 239 -0.92 23.90 1.18
N PHE A 240 -0.45 22.86 0.51
CA PHE A 240 -1.32 21.99 -0.29
C PHE A 240 -2.37 21.30 0.59
N LEU A 241 -2.00 20.71 1.73
CA LEU A 241 -2.93 20.01 2.60
C LEU A 241 -3.82 20.95 3.40
N TYR A 242 -3.24 21.98 4.00
CA TYR A 242 -3.96 22.84 4.92
C TYR A 242 -4.81 23.89 4.23
N VAL A 243 -4.30 24.49 3.13
CA VAL A 243 -4.99 25.56 2.39
C VAL A 243 -5.71 24.99 1.18
N TYR A 244 -4.99 24.43 0.21
CA TYR A 244 -5.58 24.00 -1.07
C TYR A 244 -6.60 22.88 -0.89
N LYS A 245 -6.27 21.84 -0.12
CA LYS A 245 -7.19 20.74 0.24
C LYS A 245 -8.20 21.15 1.31
N ARG A 246 -8.15 22.41 1.79
CA ARG A 246 -9.03 22.92 2.84
C ARG A 246 -8.94 22.18 4.17
N GLY A 247 -7.76 21.63 4.52
CA GLY A 247 -7.53 20.95 5.79
C GLY A 247 -7.79 21.84 7.02
N VAL A 248 -7.79 23.17 6.84
CA VAL A 248 -8.24 24.15 7.85
C VAL A 248 -9.67 23.85 8.34
N LEU A 249 -10.54 23.28 7.50
CA LEU A 249 -11.91 22.91 7.88
C LEU A 249 -11.98 21.64 8.75
N ASP A 250 -10.91 20.85 8.80
CA ASP A 250 -10.76 19.73 9.73
C ASP A 250 -10.30 20.19 11.13
N GLY A 251 -10.15 21.52 11.33
CA GLY A 251 -9.77 22.13 12.60
C GLY A 251 -8.36 21.77 13.05
N SER A 252 -8.18 21.57 14.36
CA SER A 252 -6.86 21.23 14.94
C SER A 252 -6.31 19.90 14.44
N ALA A 253 -7.16 18.93 14.11
CA ALA A 253 -6.75 17.65 13.53
C ALA A 253 -6.14 17.84 12.15
N GLY A 254 -6.78 18.65 11.29
CA GLY A 254 -6.27 18.97 9.96
C GLY A 254 -4.93 19.71 9.99
N PHE A 255 -4.77 20.67 10.94
CA PHE A 255 -3.50 21.36 11.15
C PHE A 255 -2.38 20.38 11.57
N ARG A 256 -2.64 19.56 12.59
CA ARG A 256 -1.66 18.57 13.09
C ARG A 256 -1.25 17.59 12.00
N TYR A 257 -2.22 17.09 11.24
CA TYR A 257 -1.95 16.18 10.13
C TYR A 257 -1.09 16.85 9.05
N ALA A 258 -1.45 18.07 8.62
CA ALA A 258 -0.69 18.81 7.61
C ALA A 258 0.75 19.10 8.08
N MET A 259 0.95 19.44 9.35
CA MET A 259 2.28 19.63 9.94
C MET A 259 3.09 18.33 9.95
N LEU A 260 2.52 17.22 10.40
CA LEU A 260 3.21 15.93 10.41
C LEU A 260 3.61 15.50 9.00
N GLN A 261 2.76 15.71 7.99
CA GLN A 261 3.07 15.42 6.60
C GLN A 261 4.19 16.32 6.05
N ALA A 262 4.24 17.59 6.48
CA ALA A 262 5.34 18.49 6.13
C ALA A 262 6.67 18.08 6.79
N PHE A 263 6.64 17.65 8.05
CA PHE A 263 7.83 17.11 8.73
C PHE A 263 8.31 15.80 8.08
N TYR A 264 7.39 14.92 7.72
CA TYR A 264 7.74 13.71 6.97
C TYR A 264 8.45 14.05 5.65
N GLU A 265 7.94 15.03 4.90
CA GLU A 265 8.55 15.49 3.68
C GLU A 265 9.93 16.12 3.92
N TYR A 266 10.10 16.86 5.04
CA TYR A 266 11.39 17.42 5.44
C TYR A 266 12.43 16.33 5.74
N MET A 267 12.03 15.26 6.46
CA MET A 267 12.91 14.10 6.69
C MET A 267 13.39 13.47 5.39
N ILE A 268 12.49 13.34 4.38
CA ILE A 268 12.87 12.81 3.06
C ILE A 268 13.91 13.72 2.39
N VAL A 269 13.71 15.05 2.45
CA VAL A 269 14.67 16.03 1.87
C VAL A 269 16.05 15.90 2.52
N LEU A 270 16.11 15.87 3.85
CA LEU A 270 17.37 15.77 4.59
C LEU A 270 18.09 14.47 4.28
N LYS A 271 17.41 13.33 4.36
CA LYS A 271 17.98 12.01 4.09
C LYS A 271 18.42 11.85 2.63
N THR A 272 17.70 12.45 1.69
CA THR A 272 18.10 12.44 0.28
C THR A 272 19.40 13.22 0.08
N ARG A 273 19.58 14.36 0.74
CA ARG A 273 20.83 15.14 0.71
C ARG A 273 21.99 14.37 1.35
N GLU A 274 21.77 13.88 2.57
CA GLU A 274 22.77 13.09 3.28
C GLU A 274 23.30 11.90 2.46
N LEU A 275 22.39 11.15 1.83
CA LEU A 275 22.75 10.02 0.99
C LEU A 275 23.46 10.46 -0.30
N SER A 276 23.12 11.61 -0.88
CA SER A 276 23.79 12.12 -2.08
C SER A 276 25.20 12.68 -1.81
N GLU A 277 25.46 13.18 -0.60
CA GLU A 277 26.75 13.73 -0.18
C GLU A 277 27.73 12.62 0.27
N LYS A 278 27.22 11.56 0.90
CA LYS A 278 28.04 10.47 1.45
C LYS A 278 28.48 9.43 0.43
N THR A 279 27.92 9.41 -0.81
CA THR A 279 28.18 8.28 -1.72
C THR A 279 28.21 8.71 -3.19
N PRO A 280 29.31 8.53 -3.91
CA PRO A 280 29.24 7.99 -5.27
C PRO A 280 28.62 6.60 -5.10
N VAL A 281 27.38 6.40 -5.64
CA VAL A 281 26.63 5.12 -5.49
C VAL A 281 27.54 3.96 -5.87
N PRO A 282 27.96 3.09 -4.92
CA PRO A 282 28.83 1.97 -5.25
C PRO A 282 28.14 1.12 -6.32
N ALA A 283 28.88 0.70 -7.34
CA ALA A 283 28.36 -0.11 -8.44
C ALA A 283 27.63 -1.39 -7.96
N ALA A 284 27.97 -1.90 -6.77
CA ALA A 284 27.36 -3.06 -6.12
C ALA A 284 25.89 -2.83 -5.67
N LEU A 285 25.39 -1.60 -5.58
CA LEU A 285 23.97 -1.29 -5.29
C LEU A 285 23.16 -1.01 -6.55
N ARG A 286 23.74 -1.17 -7.73
CA ARG A 286 23.00 -1.22 -8.99
C ARG A 286 22.37 -2.59 -9.10
N TYR A 287 21.15 -2.75 -8.58
CA TYR A 287 20.33 -3.89 -8.98
C TYR A 287 20.25 -3.89 -10.51
N PRO A 288 20.48 -5.03 -11.17
CA PRO A 288 20.27 -5.11 -12.60
C PRO A 288 18.85 -4.61 -12.87
N ALA A 289 18.70 -3.71 -13.83
CA ALA A 289 17.39 -3.33 -14.34
C ALA A 289 16.66 -4.64 -14.65
N SER A 290 15.50 -4.87 -14.02
CA SER A 290 14.64 -5.97 -14.39
C SER A 290 14.38 -5.78 -15.88
N GLN A 291 14.98 -6.64 -16.70
CA GLN A 291 14.61 -6.73 -18.10
C GLN A 291 13.12 -6.98 -18.14
N PRO A 292 12.35 -6.30 -18.99
CA PRO A 292 10.97 -6.69 -19.23
C PRO A 292 11.02 -8.15 -19.66
N THR A 293 10.50 -9.03 -18.82
CA THR A 293 10.34 -10.43 -19.16
C THR A 293 9.28 -10.50 -20.24
N THR A 294 9.69 -10.41 -21.50
CA THR A 294 8.94 -10.95 -22.64
C THR A 294 9.09 -12.46 -22.57
N ALA A 295 8.50 -13.08 -21.55
CA ALA A 295 8.20 -14.49 -21.58
C ALA A 295 6.94 -14.62 -22.43
N SER A 296 7.15 -14.84 -23.72
CA SER A 296 6.15 -15.41 -24.60
C SER A 296 5.64 -16.69 -23.96
N PHE A 297 4.33 -16.72 -23.66
CA PHE A 297 3.58 -17.91 -23.30
C PHE A 297 3.39 -18.77 -24.57
N GLU A 298 4.46 -19.36 -25.09
CA GLU A 298 4.41 -20.42 -26.07
C GLU A 298 5.28 -21.57 -25.55
N ASN A 299 4.62 -22.71 -25.34
CA ASN A 299 5.11 -24.05 -25.02
C ASN A 299 4.84 -24.54 -23.58
N LEU A 300 3.57 -24.77 -23.30
CA LEU A 300 3.11 -25.73 -22.28
C LEU A 300 1.93 -26.57 -22.81
N HIS A 301 2.07 -27.11 -24.02
CA HIS A 301 1.28 -28.23 -24.52
C HIS A 301 2.14 -29.13 -25.41
N ALA A 302 2.95 -29.95 -24.78
CA ALA A 302 3.52 -31.14 -25.40
C ALA A 302 3.38 -32.29 -24.42
N SER A 303 2.28 -33.03 -24.52
CA SER A 303 2.15 -34.36 -23.94
C SER A 303 3.25 -35.27 -24.49
N PRO A 304 3.90 -36.09 -23.71
CA PRO A 304 4.69 -37.19 -24.23
C PRO A 304 3.73 -38.29 -24.68
N ARG A 305 3.77 -38.60 -25.98
CA ARG A 305 3.23 -39.88 -26.51
C ARG A 305 4.11 -40.98 -25.97
N THR A 306 3.51 -41.92 -25.28
CA THR A 306 4.07 -43.24 -25.02
C THR A 306 4.12 -43.99 -26.33
N ASN A 307 5.29 -44.42 -26.76
CA ASN A 307 5.48 -45.55 -27.66
C ASN A 307 5.93 -46.74 -26.83
N ASP A 308 5.19 -47.84 -27.02
CA ASP A 308 5.45 -49.26 -26.73
C ASP A 308 5.82 -49.66 -25.31
#